data_23a760db324e1b7058fcef7b6e6cc3ea
#
_entry.id   23a760db324e1b7058fcef7b6e6cc3ea
#
_cell.length_a   1.000
_cell.length_b   1.000
_cell.length_c   1.000
_cell.angle_alpha   90.00
_cell.angle_beta   90.00
_cell.angle_gamma   90.00
#
_symmetry.space_group_name_H-M   'P 1'
#
loop_
_entity.id
_entity.type
_entity.pdbx_description
1 polymer ?
#
loop_
_entity_poly.entity_id
_entity_poly.type
_entity_poly.pdbx_seq_one_letter_code
_entity_poly.pdbx_strand_id
1 'polypeptide(L)'
;MAVNYGSKRVVVGAHYGLRDWLAQRVTAVLMALFTVVLLAQVLLSKGPIGYDKWAGIFSTQWMKFLTFAVIIAMLYHVWVGMRDIWMDYVKPVSIRLSLQVFSIVWLVGCAGWAIQVLWRL
;
A
#
# COMPACT_ATOMS: atom_id res chain seq x y z
N MET A 1 -12.12 24.44 -41.33
CA MET A 1 -12.59 24.45 -39.93
C MET A 1 -11.65 23.61 -39.09
N ALA A 2 -11.04 24.22 -38.10
CA ALA A 2 -10.15 23.48 -37.20
C ALA A 2 -10.99 22.71 -36.20
N VAL A 3 -10.74 21.40 -36.11
CA VAL A 3 -11.39 20.55 -35.11
C VAL A 3 -10.58 20.61 -33.82
N ASN A 4 -11.19 21.09 -32.75
CA ASN A 4 -10.53 21.18 -31.46
C ASN A 4 -10.64 19.84 -30.71
N TYR A 5 -9.61 19.05 -30.80
CA TYR A 5 -9.55 17.76 -30.09
C TYR A 5 -8.99 17.90 -28.66
N GLY A 6 -8.42 19.07 -28.31
CA GLY A 6 -7.66 19.23 -27.09
C GLY A 6 -8.49 19.18 -25.82
N SER A 7 -9.60 19.89 -25.78
CA SER A 7 -10.42 20.01 -24.57
C SER A 7 -11.09 18.71 -24.12
N LYS A 8 -11.40 17.82 -25.06
CA LYS A 8 -12.08 16.55 -24.75
C LYS A 8 -11.17 15.51 -24.13
N ARG A 9 -9.86 15.61 -24.36
CA ARG A 9 -8.88 14.64 -23.83
C ARG A 9 -8.41 14.97 -22.43
N VAL A 10 -8.30 16.26 -22.11
CA VAL A 10 -7.75 16.72 -20.83
C VAL A 10 -8.69 16.38 -19.67
N VAL A 11 -10.00 16.48 -19.87
CA VAL A 11 -10.98 16.26 -18.82
C VAL A 11 -11.03 14.79 -18.37
N VAL A 12 -10.91 13.85 -19.29
CA VAL A 12 -10.99 12.40 -18.95
C VAL A 12 -9.72 11.92 -18.24
N GLY A 13 -8.54 12.36 -18.68
CA GLY A 13 -7.27 11.95 -18.07
C GLY A 13 -7.07 12.49 -16.66
N ALA A 14 -7.52 13.71 -16.40
CA ALA A 14 -7.31 14.40 -15.12
C ALA A 14 -8.02 13.70 -13.94
N HIS A 15 -9.18 13.09 -14.17
CA HIS A 15 -9.93 12.40 -13.10
C HIS A 15 -9.19 11.20 -12.54
N TYR A 16 -8.62 10.36 -13.36
CA TYR A 16 -7.94 9.15 -12.93
C TYR A 16 -6.57 9.42 -12.32
N GLY A 17 -5.84 10.37 -12.87
CA GLY A 17 -4.54 10.76 -12.34
C GLY A 17 -4.63 11.37 -10.95
N LEU A 18 -5.65 12.15 -10.66
CA LEU A 18 -5.86 12.75 -9.35
C LEU A 18 -6.15 11.69 -8.28
N ARG A 19 -6.96 10.69 -8.59
CA ARG A 19 -7.29 9.59 -7.67
C ARG A 19 -6.03 8.84 -7.24
N ASP A 20 -5.22 8.44 -8.18
CA ASP A 20 -4.00 7.68 -7.89
C ASP A 20 -2.98 8.54 -7.14
N TRP A 21 -2.83 9.79 -7.53
CA TRP A 21 -1.96 10.72 -6.85
C TRP A 21 -2.37 10.91 -5.38
N LEU A 22 -3.66 11.16 -5.14
CA LEU A 22 -4.19 11.36 -3.79
C LEU A 22 -4.06 10.09 -2.95
N ALA A 23 -4.41 8.93 -3.52
CA ALA A 23 -4.30 7.65 -2.83
C ALA A 23 -2.86 7.37 -2.41
N GLN A 24 -1.88 7.64 -3.26
CA GLN A 24 -0.47 7.47 -2.92
C GLN A 24 -0.05 8.38 -1.76
N ARG A 25 -0.53 9.61 -1.71
CA ARG A 25 -0.21 10.53 -0.62
C ARG A 25 -0.88 10.11 0.69
N VAL A 26 -2.15 9.76 0.67
CA VAL A 26 -2.89 9.34 1.87
C VAL A 26 -2.32 8.04 2.44
N THR A 27 -2.07 7.04 1.60
CA THR A 27 -1.49 5.78 2.05
C THR A 27 -0.08 5.97 2.59
N ALA A 28 0.73 6.83 1.97
CA ALA A 28 2.07 7.15 2.45
C ALA A 28 2.04 7.81 3.85
N VAL A 29 1.09 8.71 4.10
CA VAL A 29 0.91 9.36 5.41
C VAL A 29 0.54 8.32 6.47
N LEU A 30 -0.38 7.40 6.16
CA LEU A 30 -0.76 6.33 7.08
C LEU A 30 0.43 5.42 7.41
N MET A 31 1.21 5.07 6.41
CA MET A 31 2.40 4.24 6.60
C MET A 31 3.45 4.96 7.47
N ALA A 32 3.66 6.25 7.23
CA ALA A 32 4.59 7.06 8.01
C ALA A 32 4.12 7.19 9.47
N LEU A 33 2.83 7.46 9.68
CA LEU A 33 2.24 7.54 11.01
C LEU A 33 2.39 6.23 11.79
N PHE A 34 2.09 5.11 11.14
CA PHE A 34 2.28 3.79 11.75
C PHE A 34 3.73 3.54 12.14
N THR A 35 4.67 3.90 11.26
CA THR A 35 6.09 3.74 11.52
C THR A 35 6.51 4.54 12.76
N VAL A 36 6.03 5.78 12.90
CA VAL A 36 6.30 6.61 14.07
C VAL A 36 5.73 5.98 15.35
N VAL A 37 4.48 5.50 15.29
CA VAL A 37 3.81 4.87 16.45
C VAL A 37 4.54 3.60 16.86
N LEU A 38 4.90 2.75 15.91
CA LEU A 38 5.64 1.52 16.20
C LEU A 38 7.02 1.81 16.76
N LEU A 39 7.73 2.73 16.15
CA LEU A 39 9.07 3.12 16.58
C LEU A 39 9.04 3.71 18.00
N ALA A 40 8.05 4.54 18.31
CA ALA A 40 7.87 5.09 19.65
C ALA A 40 7.68 3.97 20.70
N GLN A 41 6.84 2.99 20.39
CA GLN A 41 6.62 1.86 21.30
C GLN A 41 7.90 1.04 21.53
N VAL A 42 8.67 0.83 20.46
CA VAL A 42 9.95 0.10 20.54
C VAL A 42 10.98 0.88 21.37
N LEU A 43 11.13 2.17 21.11
CA LEU A 43 12.12 3.01 21.80
C LEU A 43 11.77 3.26 23.26
N LEU A 44 10.47 3.33 23.59
CA LEU A 44 10.02 3.55 24.97
C LEU A 44 9.95 2.25 25.78
N SER A 45 10.10 1.10 25.15
CA SER A 45 10.13 -0.18 25.86
C SER A 45 11.43 -0.33 26.62
N LYS A 46 11.36 -0.90 27.83
CA LYS A 46 12.52 -1.11 28.69
C LYS A 46 13.08 -2.52 28.50
N GLY A 47 14.42 -2.60 28.42
CA GLY A 47 15.12 -3.87 28.31
C GLY A 47 15.11 -4.46 26.89
N PRO A 48 15.67 -5.67 26.72
CA PRO A 48 15.78 -6.30 25.41
C PRO A 48 14.40 -6.67 24.85
N ILE A 49 14.25 -6.53 23.53
CA ILE A 49 13.01 -6.84 22.83
C ILE A 49 13.11 -8.28 22.30
N GLY A 50 12.50 -9.20 23.02
CA GLY A 50 12.29 -10.58 22.55
C GLY A 50 10.97 -10.72 21.83
N TYR A 51 10.65 -11.95 21.46
CA TYR A 51 9.41 -12.27 20.75
C TYR A 51 8.17 -11.84 21.51
N ASP A 52 8.11 -12.15 22.82
CA ASP A 52 6.92 -11.84 23.62
C ASP A 52 6.63 -10.34 23.69
N LYS A 53 7.67 -9.54 23.84
CA LYS A 53 7.52 -8.09 23.87
C LYS A 53 7.10 -7.53 22.50
N TRP A 54 7.71 -8.03 21.44
CA TRP A 54 7.37 -7.65 20.07
C TRP A 54 5.92 -8.05 19.74
N ALA A 55 5.55 -9.29 19.98
CA ALA A 55 4.19 -9.78 19.76
C ALA A 55 3.18 -9.02 20.63
N GLY A 56 3.55 -8.67 21.86
CA GLY A 56 2.71 -7.90 22.77
C GLY A 56 2.32 -6.52 22.23
N ILE A 57 3.21 -5.87 21.47
CA ILE A 57 2.89 -4.58 20.83
C ILE A 57 1.67 -4.72 19.90
N PHE A 58 1.64 -5.79 19.10
CA PHE A 58 0.59 -6.01 18.10
C PHE A 58 -0.64 -6.71 18.66
N SER A 59 -0.59 -7.24 19.86
CA SER A 59 -1.71 -7.99 20.46
C SER A 59 -2.80 -7.08 21.05
N THR A 60 -2.50 -5.82 21.32
CA THR A 60 -3.49 -4.85 21.79
C THR A 60 -4.52 -4.54 20.71
N GLN A 61 -5.79 -4.36 21.10
CA GLN A 61 -6.88 -4.22 20.13
C GLN A 61 -6.71 -3.01 19.21
N TRP A 62 -6.33 -1.86 19.77
CA TRP A 62 -6.12 -0.66 18.96
C TRP A 62 -4.96 -0.81 17.98
N MET A 63 -3.91 -1.52 18.39
CA MET A 63 -2.75 -1.73 17.53
C MET A 63 -3.07 -2.75 16.42
N LYS A 64 -3.90 -3.76 16.69
CA LYS A 64 -4.38 -4.69 15.66
C LYS A 64 -5.16 -3.94 14.57
N PHE A 65 -6.08 -3.05 14.95
CA PHE A 65 -6.84 -2.27 13.99
C PHE A 65 -5.95 -1.31 13.20
N LEU A 66 -5.03 -0.63 13.87
CA LEU A 66 -4.10 0.27 13.18
C LEU A 66 -3.21 -0.50 12.20
N THR A 67 -2.67 -1.65 12.62
CA THR A 67 -1.85 -2.51 11.76
C THR A 67 -2.65 -3.03 10.56
N PHE A 68 -3.88 -3.45 10.77
CA PHE A 68 -4.77 -3.87 9.69
C PHE A 68 -5.00 -2.75 8.68
N ALA A 69 -5.31 -1.55 9.16
CA ALA A 69 -5.50 -0.39 8.29
C ALA A 69 -4.25 -0.08 7.46
N VAL A 70 -3.08 -0.16 8.07
CA VAL A 70 -1.79 0.08 7.39
C VAL A 70 -1.48 -1.04 6.39
N ILE A 71 -1.81 -2.28 6.69
CA ILE A 71 -1.65 -3.38 5.73
C ILE A 71 -2.46 -3.09 4.46
N ILE A 72 -3.72 -2.69 4.60
CA ILE A 72 -4.56 -2.33 3.46
C ILE A 72 -3.95 -1.13 2.70
N ALA A 73 -3.54 -0.10 3.41
CA ALA A 73 -2.92 1.08 2.81
C ALA A 73 -1.64 0.73 2.04
N MET A 74 -0.79 -0.11 2.62
CA MET A 74 0.45 -0.55 2.02
C MET A 74 0.21 -1.39 0.76
N LEU A 75 -0.76 -2.31 0.80
CA LEU A 75 -1.11 -3.13 -0.35
C LEU A 75 -1.59 -2.27 -1.52
N TYR A 76 -2.44 -1.30 -1.24
CA TYR A 76 -2.92 -0.37 -2.26
C TYR A 76 -1.78 0.51 -2.80
N HIS A 77 -0.95 1.02 -1.91
CA HIS A 77 0.22 1.84 -2.26
C HIS A 77 1.17 1.07 -3.18
N VAL A 78 1.49 -0.16 -2.84
CA VAL A 78 2.36 -1.03 -3.65
C VAL A 78 1.71 -1.33 -4.99
N TRP A 79 0.41 -1.64 -5.01
CA TRP A 79 -0.30 -1.92 -6.25
C TRP A 79 -0.24 -0.74 -7.22
N VAL A 80 -0.57 0.46 -6.76
CA VAL A 80 -0.53 1.65 -7.62
C VAL A 80 0.89 1.91 -8.13
N GLY A 81 1.88 1.83 -7.24
CA GLY A 81 3.29 2.03 -7.61
C GLY A 81 3.80 1.00 -8.61
N MET A 82 3.51 -0.27 -8.39
CA MET A 82 3.93 -1.35 -9.29
C MET A 82 3.24 -1.26 -10.64
N ARG A 83 1.94 -0.96 -10.64
CA ARG A 83 1.19 -0.77 -11.88
C ARG A 83 1.81 0.34 -12.72
N ASP A 84 2.13 1.47 -12.09
CA ASP A 84 2.73 2.59 -12.80
C ASP A 84 4.11 2.23 -13.39
N ILE A 85 4.92 1.49 -12.64
CA ILE A 85 6.21 1.00 -13.11
C ILE A 85 6.04 0.09 -14.33
N TRP A 86 5.14 -0.89 -14.24
CA TRP A 86 4.90 -1.81 -15.36
C TRP A 86 4.37 -1.08 -16.59
N MET A 87 3.51 -0.09 -16.41
CA MET A 87 2.96 0.68 -17.52
C MET A 87 4.01 1.56 -18.20
N ASP A 88 4.94 2.12 -17.43
CA ASP A 88 5.93 3.04 -17.96
C ASP A 88 7.13 2.32 -18.62
N TYR A 89 7.57 1.21 -18.04
CA TYR A 89 8.81 0.56 -18.45
C TYR A 89 8.65 -0.71 -19.25
N VAL A 90 7.51 -1.40 -19.16
CA VAL A 90 7.26 -2.64 -19.90
C VAL A 90 6.37 -2.35 -21.09
N LYS A 91 6.94 -2.40 -22.30
CA LYS A 91 6.24 -2.04 -23.55
C LYS A 91 5.36 -3.18 -24.11
N PRO A 92 5.79 -4.46 -24.16
CA PRO A 92 4.94 -5.54 -24.66
C PRO A 92 3.70 -5.74 -23.78
N VAL A 93 2.51 -5.70 -24.40
CA VAL A 93 1.24 -5.77 -23.68
C VAL A 93 1.08 -7.09 -22.92
N SER A 94 1.45 -8.22 -23.53
CA SER A 94 1.32 -9.54 -22.90
C SER A 94 2.18 -9.68 -21.66
N ILE A 95 3.42 -9.19 -21.71
CA ILE A 95 4.35 -9.23 -20.57
C ILE A 95 3.84 -8.29 -19.47
N ARG A 96 3.40 -7.09 -19.84
CA ARG A 96 2.87 -6.12 -18.88
C ARG A 96 1.64 -6.64 -18.15
N LEU A 97 0.69 -7.24 -18.86
CA LEU A 97 -0.50 -7.84 -18.25
C LEU A 97 -0.12 -9.00 -17.33
N SER A 98 0.82 -9.85 -17.74
CA SER A 98 1.30 -10.95 -16.91
C SER A 98 1.95 -10.45 -15.61
N LEU A 99 2.74 -9.39 -15.68
CA LEU A 99 3.36 -8.78 -14.50
C LEU A 99 2.32 -8.13 -13.58
N GLN A 100 1.29 -7.49 -14.14
CA GLN A 100 0.20 -6.93 -13.34
C GLN A 100 -0.57 -8.02 -12.60
N VAL A 101 -0.92 -9.11 -13.27
CA VAL A 101 -1.60 -10.26 -12.66
C VAL A 101 -0.73 -10.89 -11.58
N PHE A 102 0.55 -11.10 -11.86
CA PHE A 102 1.50 -11.61 -10.89
C PHE A 102 1.57 -10.73 -9.64
N SER A 103 1.63 -9.41 -9.82
CA SER A 103 1.68 -8.46 -8.70
C SER A 103 0.42 -8.55 -7.83
N ILE A 104 -0.76 -8.65 -8.44
CA ILE A 104 -2.02 -8.80 -7.72
C ILE A 104 -2.02 -10.10 -6.90
N VAL A 105 -1.66 -11.22 -7.52
CA VAL A 105 -1.62 -12.52 -6.84
C VAL A 105 -0.64 -12.51 -5.68
N TRP A 106 0.53 -11.93 -5.88
CA TRP A 106 1.54 -11.78 -4.85
C TRP A 106 1.02 -10.95 -3.67
N LEU A 107 0.38 -9.81 -3.94
CA LEU A 107 -0.17 -8.94 -2.92
C LEU A 107 -1.31 -9.62 -2.14
N VAL A 108 -2.17 -10.37 -2.82
CA VAL A 108 -3.24 -11.13 -2.15
C VAL A 108 -2.64 -12.18 -1.22
N GLY A 109 -1.61 -12.89 -1.64
CA GLY A 109 -0.88 -13.84 -0.80
C GLY A 109 -0.26 -13.18 0.43
N CYS A 110 0.39 -12.04 0.24
CA CYS A 110 0.95 -11.25 1.35
C CYS A 110 -0.14 -10.78 2.32
N ALA A 111 -1.28 -10.32 1.80
CA ALA A 111 -2.41 -9.88 2.59
C ALA A 111 -2.95 -11.02 3.46
N GLY A 112 -3.18 -12.17 2.88
CA GLY A 112 -3.68 -13.34 3.60
C GLY A 112 -2.73 -13.76 4.71
N TRP A 113 -1.45 -13.81 4.43
CA TRP A 113 -0.43 -14.15 5.42
C TRP A 113 -0.39 -13.12 6.56
N ALA A 114 -0.35 -11.84 6.23
CA ALA A 114 -0.27 -10.76 7.22
C ALA A 114 -1.48 -10.76 8.16
N ILE A 115 -2.68 -10.91 7.61
CA ILE A 115 -3.92 -10.96 8.40
C ILE A 115 -3.93 -12.19 9.30
N GLN A 116 -3.53 -13.34 8.78
CA GLN A 116 -3.46 -14.58 9.55
C GLN A 116 -2.51 -14.45 10.75
N VAL A 117 -1.33 -13.88 10.52
CA VAL A 117 -0.35 -13.65 11.59
C VAL A 117 -0.90 -12.68 12.63
N LEU A 118 -1.48 -11.57 12.19
CA LEU A 118 -1.97 -10.52 13.07
C LEU A 118 -3.10 -11.02 13.99
N TRP A 119 -4.01 -11.84 13.47
CA TRP A 119 -5.15 -12.32 14.27
C TRP A 119 -4.83 -13.50 15.19
N ARG A 120 -3.66 -14.09 15.04
CA ARG A 120 -3.17 -15.10 15.99
C ARG A 120 -2.58 -14.50 17.27
N LEU A 121 -2.34 -13.24 17.29
CA LEU A 121 -1.75 -12.56 18.45
C LEU A 121 -2.79 -12.26 19.57
#